data_64e509384b5882d1a90cd4dce2939178
#
_entry.id   64e509384b5882d1a90cd4dce2939178
#
_cell.length_a   1.000
_cell.length_b   1.000
_cell.length_c   1.000
_cell.angle_alpha   90.00
_cell.angle_beta   90.00
_cell.angle_gamma   90.00
#
_symmetry.space_group_name_H-M   'P 1'
#
loop_
_entity.id
_entity.type
_entity.pdbx_description
1 polymer ?
#
loop_
_entity_poly.entity_id
_entity_poly.type
_entity_poly.pdbx_seq_one_letter_code
_entity_poly.pdbx_strand_id
1 'polypeptide(L)'
;MKKTKTKNFDRTSGDVGNIISLEHVNLFVPDQTVATYFYANVLGLTRDPYIEWGPGNMWINAGKQQFHLPTGKPQILRGHVGVVVPKLSELETRL
;
A
#
# COMPACT_ATOMS: atom_id res chain seq x y z
N MET A 1 -6.22 19.38 22.35
CA MET A 1 -5.92 17.94 22.27
C MET A 1 -4.45 17.66 22.48
N LYS A 2 -4.15 16.79 23.37
CA LYS A 2 -2.77 16.44 23.70
C LYS A 2 -2.32 15.26 22.86
N LYS A 3 -1.48 15.51 21.87
CA LYS A 3 -0.96 14.43 21.04
C LYS A 3 -0.04 13.47 21.79
N THR A 4 0.53 13.92 22.90
CA THR A 4 1.39 13.10 23.71
C THR A 4 0.70 11.83 24.19
N LYS A 5 -0.61 11.89 24.41
CA LYS A 5 -1.36 10.72 24.87
C LYS A 5 -1.38 9.61 23.82
N THR A 6 -1.44 9.97 22.54
CA THR A 6 -1.46 8.99 21.47
C THR A 6 -0.09 8.41 21.19
N LYS A 7 0.97 9.12 21.54
CA LYS A 7 2.33 8.63 21.35
C LYS A 7 2.62 7.38 22.15
N ASN A 8 2.01 7.25 23.31
CA ASN A 8 2.25 6.14 24.22
C ASN A 8 1.23 5.03 24.06
N PHE A 9 0.31 5.17 23.13
CA PHE A 9 -0.70 4.15 22.89
C PHE A 9 -0.13 3.04 22.03
N ASP A 10 -0.19 1.82 22.53
CA ASP A 10 0.17 0.64 21.75
C ASP A 10 -1.04 0.25 20.89
N ARG A 11 -0.93 0.44 19.60
CA ARG A 11 -2.05 0.20 18.69
C ARG A 11 -2.45 -1.26 18.62
N THR A 12 -1.56 -2.16 19.01
CA THR A 12 -1.86 -3.58 18.98
C THR A 12 -2.58 -4.07 20.23
N SER A 13 -2.63 -3.26 21.27
CA SER A 13 -3.16 -3.69 22.56
C SER A 13 -4.64 -4.08 22.52
N GLY A 14 -5.40 -3.48 21.62
CA GLY A 14 -6.82 -3.78 21.49
C GLY A 14 -7.13 -4.99 20.62
N ASP A 15 -6.13 -5.53 19.93
CA ASP A 15 -6.33 -6.60 18.96
C ASP A 15 -5.71 -7.91 19.38
N VAL A 16 -5.34 -8.03 20.63
CA VAL A 16 -4.66 -9.23 21.12
C VAL A 16 -5.57 -10.45 20.91
N GLY A 17 -5.05 -11.41 20.16
CA GLY A 17 -5.78 -12.64 19.88
C GLY A 17 -6.77 -12.58 18.72
N ASN A 18 -6.99 -11.41 18.14
CA ASN A 18 -7.94 -11.24 17.05
C ASN A 18 -7.26 -11.07 15.71
N ILE A 19 -6.37 -10.10 15.59
CA ILE A 19 -5.69 -9.77 14.34
C ILE A 19 -4.20 -9.64 14.62
N ILE A 20 -3.38 -10.26 13.76
CA ILE A 20 -1.93 -10.14 13.87
C ILE A 20 -1.44 -8.92 13.10
N SER A 21 -1.91 -8.75 11.86
CA SER A 21 -1.49 -7.61 11.04
C SER A 21 -2.43 -7.50 9.85
N LEU A 22 -2.40 -6.33 9.20
CA LEU A 22 -3.00 -6.16 7.89
C LEU A 22 -2.03 -6.74 6.87
N GLU A 23 -2.50 -7.62 6.00
CA GLU A 23 -1.64 -8.30 5.05
C GLU A 23 -1.64 -7.61 3.69
N HIS A 24 -2.81 -7.36 3.11
CA HIS A 24 -2.87 -6.65 1.85
C HIS A 24 -4.16 -5.87 1.70
N VAL A 25 -4.14 -4.93 0.75
CA VAL A 25 -5.28 -4.13 0.34
C VAL A 25 -5.47 -4.35 -1.16
N ASN A 26 -6.70 -4.57 -1.59
CA ASN A 26 -7.04 -4.80 -2.98
C ASN A 26 -7.60 -3.51 -3.59
N LEU A 27 -6.98 -3.05 -4.68
CA LEU A 27 -7.42 -1.87 -5.42
C LEU A 27 -7.41 -2.19 -6.91
N PHE A 28 -8.56 -2.06 -7.57
CA PHE A 28 -8.62 -2.28 -9.01
C PHE A 28 -7.94 -1.14 -9.76
N VAL A 29 -7.16 -1.50 -10.78
CA VAL A 29 -6.50 -0.53 -11.65
C VAL A 29 -6.93 -0.79 -13.10
N PRO A 30 -7.17 0.27 -13.88
CA PRO A 30 -7.62 0.09 -15.27
C PRO A 30 -6.50 -0.31 -16.21
N ASP A 31 -5.26 0.02 -15.89
CA ASP A 31 -4.11 -0.18 -16.78
C ASP A 31 -2.90 -0.60 -15.97
N GLN A 32 -2.45 -1.84 -16.19
CA GLN A 32 -1.32 -2.40 -15.44
C GLN A 32 -0.01 -1.67 -15.73
N THR A 33 0.18 -1.17 -16.95
CA THR A 33 1.41 -0.45 -17.30
C THR A 33 1.51 0.86 -16.52
N VAL A 34 0.42 1.62 -16.51
CA VAL A 34 0.37 2.88 -15.79
C VAL A 34 0.50 2.64 -14.29
N ALA A 35 -0.18 1.63 -13.78
CA ALA A 35 -0.10 1.30 -12.35
C ALA A 35 1.31 0.87 -11.95
N THR A 36 1.97 0.07 -12.79
CA THR A 36 3.35 -0.33 -12.53
C THR A 36 4.26 0.89 -12.46
N TYR A 37 4.11 1.81 -13.40
CA TYR A 37 4.92 3.02 -13.39
C TYR A 37 4.71 3.80 -12.08
N PHE A 38 3.46 4.00 -11.69
CA PHE A 38 3.16 4.77 -10.50
C PHE A 38 3.69 4.07 -9.23
N TYR A 39 3.32 2.82 -9.03
CA TYR A 39 3.66 2.15 -7.77
C TYR A 39 5.14 1.79 -7.68
N ALA A 40 5.76 1.38 -8.76
CA ALA A 40 7.16 1.00 -8.73
C ALA A 40 8.11 2.18 -8.95
N ASN A 41 7.85 3.00 -9.96
CA ASN A 41 8.80 4.06 -10.32
C ASN A 41 8.59 5.34 -9.51
N VAL A 42 7.34 5.72 -9.26
CA VAL A 42 7.07 6.94 -8.51
C VAL A 42 7.13 6.68 -7.02
N LEU A 43 6.37 5.72 -6.51
CA LEU A 43 6.36 5.42 -5.09
C LEU A 43 7.59 4.65 -4.63
N GLY A 44 8.28 3.99 -5.54
CA GLY A 44 9.49 3.25 -5.19
C GLY A 44 9.23 1.90 -4.54
N LEU A 45 8.04 1.34 -4.73
CA LEU A 45 7.71 0.03 -4.20
C LEU A 45 8.18 -1.07 -5.14
N THR A 46 8.23 -2.30 -4.67
CA THR A 46 8.71 -3.41 -5.49
C THR A 46 7.59 -4.39 -5.79
N ARG A 47 7.60 -4.92 -7.01
CA ARG A 47 6.68 -5.97 -7.39
C ARG A 47 7.10 -7.29 -6.75
N ASP A 48 6.13 -8.03 -6.23
CA ASP A 48 6.40 -9.33 -5.65
C ASP A 48 6.73 -10.32 -6.77
N PRO A 49 7.91 -10.93 -6.76
CA PRO A 49 8.30 -11.86 -7.82
C PRO A 49 7.74 -13.26 -7.67
N TYR A 50 7.13 -13.56 -6.55
CA TYR A 50 6.67 -14.92 -6.25
C TYR A 50 5.18 -15.12 -6.48
N ILE A 51 4.40 -14.04 -6.47
CA ILE A 51 2.96 -14.14 -6.69
C ILE A 51 2.68 -13.78 -8.14
N GLU A 52 2.37 -14.80 -8.94
CA GLU A 52 2.17 -14.64 -10.38
C GLU A 52 0.82 -15.23 -10.77
N TRP A 53 -0.18 -14.39 -10.88
CA TRP A 53 -1.55 -14.80 -11.21
C TRP A 53 -1.98 -14.22 -12.56
N GLY A 54 -1.04 -14.15 -13.50
CA GLY A 54 -1.31 -13.66 -14.83
C GLY A 54 -1.00 -12.17 -15.00
N PRO A 55 -0.98 -11.70 -16.25
CA PRO A 55 -0.54 -10.34 -16.56
C PRO A 55 -1.50 -9.26 -16.10
N GLY A 56 -2.75 -9.61 -15.80
CA GLY A 56 -3.74 -8.67 -15.31
C GLY A 56 -3.75 -8.47 -13.82
N ASN A 57 -2.79 -9.06 -13.10
CA ASN A 57 -2.70 -8.97 -11.65
C ASN A 57 -1.30 -8.58 -11.25
N MET A 58 -1.21 -7.63 -10.33
CA MET A 58 0.08 -7.20 -9.82
C MET A 58 0.02 -7.15 -8.29
N TRP A 59 1.05 -7.67 -7.67
CA TRP A 59 1.23 -7.59 -6.23
C TRP A 59 2.44 -6.72 -5.95
N ILE A 60 2.23 -5.63 -5.22
CA ILE A 60 3.28 -4.66 -4.91
C ILE A 60 3.55 -4.69 -3.43
N ASN A 61 4.82 -4.80 -3.08
CA ASN A 61 5.24 -4.81 -1.68
C ASN A 61 5.28 -3.41 -1.11
N ALA A 62 4.69 -3.25 0.08
CA ALA A 62 4.70 -2.00 0.82
C ALA A 62 5.12 -2.34 2.25
N GLY A 63 6.43 -2.44 2.49
CA GLY A 63 6.94 -2.95 3.73
C GLY A 63 6.59 -4.42 3.88
N LYS A 64 5.94 -4.77 4.98
CA LYS A 64 5.50 -6.16 5.23
C LYS A 64 4.10 -6.41 4.69
N GLN A 65 3.41 -5.39 4.23
CA GLN A 65 2.09 -5.53 3.62
C GLN A 65 2.22 -5.45 2.11
N GLN A 66 1.10 -5.61 1.42
CA GLN A 66 1.07 -5.56 -0.03
C GLN A 66 -0.16 -4.85 -0.54
N PHE A 67 -0.04 -4.30 -1.75
CA PHE A 67 -1.18 -3.92 -2.56
C PHE A 67 -1.42 -5.00 -3.59
N HIS A 68 -2.65 -5.48 -3.68
CA HIS A 68 -3.07 -6.36 -4.77
C HIS A 68 -3.82 -5.50 -5.78
N LEU A 69 -3.31 -5.42 -6.99
CA LEU A 69 -3.80 -4.50 -8.02
C LEU A 69 -4.29 -5.26 -9.24
N PRO A 70 -5.47 -5.87 -9.18
CA PRO A 70 -6.03 -6.54 -10.36
C PRO A 70 -6.56 -5.51 -11.34
N THR A 71 -6.61 -5.89 -12.62
CA THR A 71 -7.17 -5.05 -13.66
C THR A 71 -8.69 -5.01 -13.55
N GLY A 72 -9.27 -3.82 -13.62
CA GLY A 72 -10.70 -3.65 -13.54
C GLY A 72 -11.09 -2.19 -13.65
N LYS A 73 -12.35 -1.91 -13.45
CA LYS A 73 -12.82 -0.54 -13.45
C LYS A 73 -12.16 0.25 -12.33
N PRO A 74 -11.72 1.49 -12.59
CA PRO A 74 -11.11 2.29 -11.54
C PRO A 74 -12.10 2.54 -10.42
N GLN A 75 -11.58 2.46 -9.19
CA GLN A 75 -12.38 2.69 -7.99
C GLN A 75 -12.21 4.14 -7.56
N ILE A 76 -13.35 4.80 -7.34
CA ILE A 76 -13.33 6.14 -6.77
C ILE A 76 -13.46 5.97 -5.26
N LEU A 77 -12.35 6.17 -4.59
CA LEU A 77 -12.31 6.01 -3.13
C LEU A 77 -12.70 7.30 -2.46
N ARG A 78 -13.59 7.20 -1.49
CA ARG A 78 -13.94 8.35 -0.66
C ARG A 78 -12.99 8.50 0.52
N GLY A 79 -12.30 7.42 0.84
CA GLY A 79 -11.25 7.41 1.84
C GLY A 79 -9.88 7.42 1.18
N HIS A 80 -8.89 6.97 1.93
CA HIS A 80 -7.52 6.94 1.43
C HIS A 80 -6.75 5.82 2.12
N VAL A 81 -5.61 5.48 1.52
CA VAL A 81 -4.64 4.57 2.10
C VAL A 81 -3.40 5.37 2.43
N GLY A 82 -2.96 5.29 3.68
CA GLY A 82 -1.75 5.96 4.12
C GLY A 82 -0.55 5.06 4.00
N VAL A 83 0.55 5.61 3.47
CA VAL A 83 1.82 4.89 3.34
C VAL A 83 2.90 5.75 3.96
N VAL A 84 3.78 5.13 4.75
CA VAL A 84 4.91 5.83 5.35
C VAL A 84 6.13 5.59 4.48
N VAL A 85 6.79 6.69 4.11
CA VAL A 85 7.99 6.63 3.27
C VAL A 85 9.19 7.19 4.06
N PRO A 86 10.41 6.73 3.77
CA PRO A 86 11.60 7.20 4.50
C PRO A 86 11.86 8.69 4.31
N LYS A 87 11.72 9.19 3.07
CA LYS A 87 11.96 10.59 2.74
C LYS A 87 10.95 11.06 1.73
N LEU A 88 10.11 11.99 2.14
CA LEU A 88 9.10 12.55 1.24
C LEU A 88 9.73 13.30 0.07
N SER A 89 10.88 13.93 0.29
CA SER A 89 11.58 14.67 -0.77
C SER A 89 12.00 13.78 -1.94
N GLU A 90 12.36 12.53 -1.66
CA GLU A 90 12.73 11.61 -2.73
C GLU A 90 11.51 11.22 -3.57
N LEU A 91 10.37 11.07 -2.92
CA LEU A 91 9.13 10.82 -3.63
C LEU A 91 8.77 11.99 -4.54
N GLU A 92 8.85 13.21 -4.00
CA GLU A 92 8.54 14.40 -4.76
C GLU A 92 9.41 14.56 -6.00
N THR A 93 10.67 14.14 -5.90
CA THR A 93 11.61 14.20 -7.04
C THR A 93 11.17 13.29 -8.18
N ARG A 94 10.49 12.19 -7.86
CA ARG A 94 10.05 11.22 -8.87
C ARG A 94 8.67 11.52 -9.47
N LEU A 95 7.95 12.44 -8.90
CA LEU A 95 6.61 12.81 -9.39
C LEU A 95 6.65 13.58 -10.73
#